data_d8c52a7f3c3c19f39187fd9f02346cd1
#
_entry.id   d8c52a7f3c3c19f39187fd9f02346cd1
#
_cell.length_a   1.000
_cell.length_b   1.000
_cell.length_c   1.000
_cell.angle_alpha   90.00
_cell.angle_beta   90.00
_cell.angle_gamma   90.00
#
_symmetry.space_group_name_H-M   'P 1'
#
loop_
_entity.id
_entity.type
_entity.pdbx_description
1 polymer ?
#
loop_
_entity_poly.entity_id
_entity_poly.type
_entity_poly.pdbx_seq_one_letter_code
_entity_poly.pdbx_strand_id
1 'polypeptide(L)'
;MPSKANILLIDDDANTLASLARAFRLAGHEATVCDNAARALELAKTQHFDLILSDVVMPNRDGIALLEDFKNAGVSVPTVMMSGQATIDMAVRATRLGAIDFLEKPISTEKLLLTVDNAVRLSRLEAENRDLKRRLGKHRIVWASPAMREVMAQVEHVAASEARVCIRGETGTGKELIARTLHEKSPRASGSFVSLNCAAIPAELMESELFGHEKGAFTGAASRHIGKFELAHRGTLFLDEIGDMPLTMQAKLLRVLEEGEIERVGGGHPLTIDVRVVVATHRNLEEQVRQGTFREDLYHRIFVFPIVLPPLRERREDIRVLVDHFSKQLADQNNWKPKTFSAEAIDALEEYSWPGNVRELRNVVERVLLLATGDAIDAETVDRALPQQSYVAAPSSGSGPTTFGTLMQRAEAFERETLLAELKRNHHHMTKTARALGMERSHLYKKCQQLGIDLRVLRAPESE
;
A
#
# COMPACT_ATOMS: atom_id res chain seq x y z
N MET A 1 26.20 20.69 -8.03
CA MET A 1 27.33 20.36 -8.92
C MET A 1 26.83 19.32 -9.91
N PRO A 2 27.11 19.41 -11.20
CA PRO A 2 26.74 18.36 -12.14
C PRO A 2 27.38 17.05 -11.69
N SER A 3 26.59 15.99 -11.65
CA SER A 3 27.06 14.68 -11.19
C SER A 3 27.89 14.04 -12.30
N LYS A 4 29.10 13.59 -11.97
CA LYS A 4 30.00 12.87 -12.85
C LYS A 4 29.27 11.70 -13.53
N ALA A 5 29.27 11.64 -14.85
CA ALA A 5 28.67 10.58 -15.66
C ALA A 5 29.73 9.86 -16.49
N ASN A 6 29.52 8.54 -16.74
CA ASN A 6 30.37 7.73 -17.60
C ASN A 6 29.70 7.59 -18.98
N ILE A 7 30.31 8.13 -20.03
CA ILE A 7 29.74 8.26 -21.36
C ILE A 7 30.53 7.40 -22.35
N LEU A 8 29.83 6.55 -23.12
CA LEU A 8 30.41 5.83 -24.26
C LEU A 8 30.24 6.66 -25.53
N LEU A 9 31.35 7.01 -26.14
CA LEU A 9 31.41 7.78 -27.41
C LEU A 9 31.72 6.82 -28.57
N ILE A 10 30.87 6.84 -29.58
CA ILE A 10 30.99 5.95 -30.73
C ILE A 10 30.98 6.80 -32.01
N ASP A 11 32.09 6.83 -32.74
CA ASP A 11 32.26 7.58 -33.97
C ASP A 11 33.46 6.96 -34.72
N ASP A 12 33.46 6.93 -36.04
CA ASP A 12 34.57 6.42 -36.83
C ASP A 12 35.68 7.46 -37.03
N ASP A 13 35.39 8.76 -36.81
CA ASP A 13 36.38 9.82 -36.88
C ASP A 13 37.11 10.04 -35.55
N ALA A 14 38.38 9.70 -35.51
CA ALA A 14 39.25 9.84 -34.35
C ALA A 14 39.36 11.29 -33.84
N ASN A 15 39.27 12.29 -34.73
CA ASN A 15 39.31 13.71 -34.36
C ASN A 15 38.03 14.13 -33.64
N THR A 16 36.90 13.68 -34.12
CA THR A 16 35.58 13.87 -33.47
C THR A 16 35.60 13.24 -32.08
N LEU A 17 36.03 11.98 -31.96
CA LEU A 17 36.15 11.30 -30.65
C LEU A 17 37.06 12.05 -29.69
N ALA A 18 38.23 12.50 -30.13
CA ALA A 18 39.20 13.25 -29.30
C ALA A 18 38.59 14.59 -28.81
N SER A 19 37.90 15.29 -29.68
CA SER A 19 37.27 16.59 -29.40
C SER A 19 36.13 16.44 -28.41
N LEU A 20 35.22 15.45 -28.60
CA LEU A 20 34.11 15.17 -27.71
C LEU A 20 34.61 14.68 -26.34
N ALA A 21 35.58 13.77 -26.29
CA ALA A 21 36.17 13.29 -25.06
C ALA A 21 36.82 14.41 -24.25
N ARG A 22 37.47 15.36 -24.90
CA ARG A 22 38.05 16.55 -24.27
C ARG A 22 36.95 17.46 -23.70
N ALA A 23 35.89 17.70 -24.46
CA ALA A 23 34.75 18.51 -24.01
C ALA A 23 34.11 17.92 -22.74
N PHE A 24 33.86 16.62 -22.73
CA PHE A 24 33.26 15.92 -21.56
C PHE A 24 34.18 15.91 -20.33
N ARG A 25 35.49 15.71 -20.51
CA ARG A 25 36.45 15.78 -19.38
C ARG A 25 36.51 17.18 -18.76
N LEU A 26 36.47 18.24 -19.61
CA LEU A 26 36.43 19.62 -19.11
C LEU A 26 35.13 19.92 -18.34
N ALA A 27 34.03 19.27 -18.70
CA ALA A 27 32.74 19.35 -18.00
C ALA A 27 32.67 18.44 -16.76
N GLY A 28 33.70 17.63 -16.46
CA GLY A 28 33.76 16.76 -15.29
C GLY A 28 33.16 15.35 -15.49
N HIS A 29 32.87 14.95 -16.72
CA HIS A 29 32.40 13.61 -17.06
C HIS A 29 33.57 12.67 -17.45
N GLU A 30 33.36 11.36 -17.36
CA GLU A 30 34.27 10.37 -17.94
C GLU A 30 33.78 9.96 -19.31
N ALA A 31 34.70 9.82 -20.30
CA ALA A 31 34.37 9.42 -21.63
C ALA A 31 35.25 8.25 -22.09
N THR A 32 34.59 7.17 -22.47
CA THR A 32 35.19 6.00 -23.11
C THR A 32 34.94 6.09 -24.59
N VAL A 33 35.99 6.06 -25.41
CA VAL A 33 35.93 6.21 -26.86
C VAL A 33 35.92 4.85 -27.55
N CYS A 34 35.13 4.72 -28.60
CA CYS A 34 35.03 3.52 -29.42
C CYS A 34 34.83 3.90 -30.88
N ASP A 35 35.64 3.34 -31.78
CA ASP A 35 35.63 3.58 -33.21
C ASP A 35 34.89 2.51 -34.00
N ASN A 36 34.28 1.56 -33.34
CA ASN A 36 33.70 0.36 -33.96
C ASN A 36 32.41 -0.06 -33.29
N ALA A 37 31.33 -0.27 -34.04
CA ALA A 37 30.01 -0.67 -33.58
C ALA A 37 30.00 -2.02 -32.84
N ALA A 38 30.77 -3.03 -33.31
CA ALA A 38 30.81 -4.35 -32.67
C ALA A 38 31.44 -4.28 -31.29
N ARG A 39 32.57 -3.54 -31.16
CA ARG A 39 33.24 -3.29 -29.88
C ARG A 39 32.37 -2.47 -28.93
N ALA A 40 31.61 -1.50 -29.44
CA ALA A 40 30.69 -0.69 -28.67
C ALA A 40 29.61 -1.56 -28.03
N LEU A 41 29.08 -2.54 -28.75
CA LEU A 41 28.08 -3.47 -28.20
C LEU A 41 28.66 -4.37 -27.06
N GLU A 42 29.91 -4.83 -27.22
CA GLU A 42 30.59 -5.58 -26.16
C GLU A 42 30.86 -4.71 -24.92
N LEU A 43 31.33 -3.48 -25.11
CA LEU A 43 31.55 -2.54 -24.02
C LEU A 43 30.27 -2.26 -23.26
N ALA A 44 29.17 -1.98 -23.98
CA ALA A 44 27.87 -1.70 -23.36
C ALA A 44 27.26 -2.89 -22.60
N LYS A 45 27.68 -4.15 -22.91
CA LYS A 45 27.28 -5.35 -22.17
C LYS A 45 28.14 -5.61 -20.93
N THR A 46 29.41 -5.23 -20.97
CA THR A 46 30.40 -5.60 -19.94
C THR A 46 30.70 -4.49 -18.96
N GLN A 47 30.44 -3.23 -19.34
CA GLN A 47 30.71 -2.06 -18.50
C GLN A 47 29.45 -1.23 -18.31
N HIS A 48 29.43 -0.47 -17.21
CA HIS A 48 28.29 0.41 -16.90
C HIS A 48 28.54 1.80 -17.48
N PHE A 49 27.60 2.27 -18.31
CA PHE A 49 27.56 3.62 -18.84
C PHE A 49 26.27 4.31 -18.44
N ASP A 50 26.36 5.63 -18.18
CA ASP A 50 25.20 6.49 -17.91
C ASP A 50 24.55 7.00 -19.20
N LEU A 51 25.32 7.07 -20.30
CA LEU A 51 24.87 7.53 -21.62
C LEU A 51 25.72 6.92 -22.73
N ILE A 52 25.11 6.67 -23.88
CA ILE A 52 25.79 6.36 -25.14
C ILE A 52 25.56 7.54 -26.09
N LEU A 53 26.63 8.03 -26.70
CA LEU A 53 26.59 9.03 -27.79
C LEU A 53 27.18 8.37 -29.04
N SER A 54 26.35 8.14 -30.07
CA SER A 54 26.74 7.39 -31.26
C SER A 54 26.54 8.18 -32.53
N ASP A 55 27.53 8.12 -33.41
CA ASP A 55 27.30 8.57 -34.79
C ASP A 55 26.33 7.64 -35.53
N VAL A 56 25.53 8.22 -36.42
CA VAL A 56 24.62 7.48 -37.31
C VAL A 56 25.38 6.84 -38.45
N VAL A 57 26.30 7.59 -39.09
CA VAL A 57 26.99 7.15 -40.29
C VAL A 57 28.37 6.61 -39.93
N MET A 58 28.50 5.30 -39.86
CA MET A 58 29.77 4.63 -39.60
C MET A 58 30.06 3.57 -40.66
N PRO A 59 31.36 3.32 -41.02
CA PRO A 59 31.74 2.21 -41.88
C PRO A 59 31.29 0.86 -41.33
N ASN A 60 30.87 -0.03 -42.20
CA ASN A 60 30.47 -1.40 -41.92
C ASN A 60 29.13 -1.59 -41.17
N ARG A 61 28.71 -0.67 -40.28
CA ARG A 61 27.42 -0.76 -39.58
C ARG A 61 26.91 0.62 -39.22
N ASP A 62 25.70 0.91 -39.67
CA ASP A 62 24.95 2.13 -39.36
C ASP A 62 24.63 2.22 -37.84
N GLY A 63 24.78 3.39 -37.26
CA GLY A 63 24.45 3.65 -35.83
C GLY A 63 23.00 3.37 -35.49
N ILE A 64 22.07 3.49 -36.47
CA ILE A 64 20.66 3.10 -36.25
C ILE A 64 20.54 1.59 -36.12
N ALA A 65 21.29 0.79 -36.88
CA ALA A 65 21.34 -0.66 -36.72
C ALA A 65 22.00 -1.06 -35.40
N LEU A 66 23.00 -0.31 -34.93
CA LEU A 66 23.62 -0.51 -33.61
C LEU A 66 22.62 -0.25 -32.48
N LEU A 67 21.74 0.75 -32.63
CA LEU A 67 20.67 1.03 -31.66
C LEU A 67 19.67 -0.14 -31.56
N GLU A 68 19.32 -0.78 -32.68
CA GLU A 68 18.52 -2.02 -32.70
C GLU A 68 19.26 -3.17 -32.01
N ASP A 69 20.57 -3.31 -32.18
CA ASP A 69 21.38 -4.32 -31.51
C ASP A 69 21.42 -4.12 -29.98
N PHE A 70 21.55 -2.88 -29.52
CA PHE A 70 21.47 -2.56 -28.08
C PHE A 70 20.14 -3.00 -27.51
N LYS A 71 19.04 -2.69 -28.19
CA LYS A 71 17.70 -3.09 -27.78
C LYS A 71 17.53 -4.61 -27.72
N ASN A 72 17.98 -5.33 -28.76
CA ASN A 72 17.90 -6.78 -28.84
C ASN A 72 18.79 -7.47 -27.80
N ALA A 73 19.91 -6.84 -27.45
CA ALA A 73 20.84 -7.32 -26.42
C ALA A 73 20.41 -6.98 -24.98
N GLY A 74 19.28 -6.27 -24.78
CA GLY A 74 18.79 -5.85 -23.46
C GLY A 74 19.61 -4.73 -22.83
N VAL A 75 20.40 -3.99 -23.61
CA VAL A 75 21.14 -2.81 -23.13
C VAL A 75 20.15 -1.66 -23.00
N SER A 76 19.89 -1.22 -21.79
CA SER A 76 18.92 -0.15 -21.46
C SER A 76 19.60 1.21 -21.16
N VAL A 77 20.80 1.41 -21.69
CA VAL A 77 21.53 2.67 -21.53
C VAL A 77 20.92 3.74 -22.46
N PRO A 78 20.61 4.95 -21.95
CA PRO A 78 20.11 6.05 -22.78
C PRO A 78 21.07 6.36 -23.94
N THR A 79 20.53 6.46 -25.14
CA THR A 79 21.36 6.68 -26.34
C THR A 79 20.95 7.97 -27.04
N VAL A 80 21.92 8.82 -27.35
CA VAL A 80 21.79 10.03 -28.18
C VAL A 80 22.52 9.80 -29.49
N MET A 81 21.86 10.11 -30.61
CA MET A 81 22.44 9.93 -31.94
C MET A 81 23.02 11.23 -32.45
N MET A 82 24.11 11.15 -33.23
CA MET A 82 24.74 12.27 -33.91
C MET A 82 24.80 12.02 -35.42
N SER A 83 24.62 13.01 -36.24
CA SER A 83 24.80 12.87 -37.69
C SER A 83 25.24 14.16 -38.36
N GLY A 84 26.13 14.05 -39.34
CA GLY A 84 26.53 15.16 -40.22
C GLY A 84 25.57 15.41 -41.38
N GLN A 85 24.68 14.44 -41.67
CA GLN A 85 23.64 14.54 -42.70
C GLN A 85 22.29 14.19 -42.08
N ALA A 86 21.82 15.02 -41.14
CA ALA A 86 20.59 14.81 -40.43
C ALA A 86 19.37 15.00 -41.35
N THR A 87 18.56 13.95 -41.53
CA THR A 87 17.25 14.10 -42.16
C THR A 87 16.17 13.87 -41.09
N ILE A 88 15.00 14.49 -41.30
CA ILE A 88 13.85 14.33 -40.39
C ILE A 88 13.49 12.85 -40.27
N ASP A 89 13.53 12.07 -41.34
CA ASP A 89 13.23 10.64 -41.35
C ASP A 89 14.20 9.83 -40.48
N MET A 90 15.49 10.15 -40.48
CA MET A 90 16.50 9.51 -39.63
C MET A 90 16.24 9.80 -38.16
N ALA A 91 15.94 11.06 -37.82
CA ALA A 91 15.63 11.44 -36.43
C ALA A 91 14.35 10.74 -35.92
N VAL A 92 13.29 10.70 -36.72
CA VAL A 92 12.04 9.99 -36.38
C VAL A 92 12.29 8.49 -36.22
N ARG A 93 13.09 7.87 -37.09
CA ARG A 93 13.45 6.45 -36.99
C ARG A 93 14.26 6.15 -35.74
N ALA A 94 15.28 6.94 -35.43
CA ALA A 94 16.08 6.80 -34.23
C ALA A 94 15.22 6.91 -32.94
N THR A 95 14.33 7.91 -32.88
CA THR A 95 13.41 8.09 -31.74
C THR A 95 12.45 6.91 -31.58
N ARG A 96 11.89 6.36 -32.66
CA ARG A 96 11.04 5.15 -32.62
C ARG A 96 11.78 3.91 -32.11
N LEU A 97 13.08 3.82 -32.33
CA LEU A 97 13.93 2.73 -31.86
C LEU A 97 14.38 2.92 -30.41
N GLY A 98 14.17 4.11 -29.83
CA GLY A 98 14.44 4.38 -28.42
C GLY A 98 15.63 5.35 -28.20
N ALA A 99 16.11 6.04 -29.20
CA ALA A 99 17.04 7.16 -28.99
C ALA A 99 16.32 8.29 -28.22
N ILE A 100 16.99 8.85 -27.22
CA ILE A 100 16.44 9.94 -26.39
C ILE A 100 16.47 11.26 -27.15
N ASP A 101 17.53 11.50 -27.94
CA ASP A 101 17.70 12.72 -28.73
C ASP A 101 18.55 12.49 -29.96
N PHE A 102 18.55 13.45 -30.87
CA PHE A 102 19.28 13.44 -32.14
C PHE A 102 19.99 14.77 -32.34
N LEU A 103 21.31 14.75 -32.49
CA LEU A 103 22.15 15.92 -32.66
C LEU A 103 22.71 16.02 -34.06
N GLU A 104 22.55 17.18 -34.72
CA GLU A 104 23.16 17.48 -36.03
C GLU A 104 24.56 18.06 -35.85
N LYS A 105 25.55 17.49 -36.56
CA LYS A 105 26.92 18.02 -36.63
C LYS A 105 26.98 19.21 -37.64
N PRO A 106 27.72 20.31 -37.34
CA PRO A 106 28.61 20.50 -36.19
C PRO A 106 27.88 20.81 -34.87
N ILE A 107 28.24 20.12 -33.79
CA ILE A 107 27.58 20.26 -32.51
C ILE A 107 28.30 21.31 -31.66
N SER A 108 27.59 22.33 -31.18
CA SER A 108 28.15 23.25 -30.20
C SER A 108 28.33 22.56 -28.87
N THR A 109 29.43 22.87 -28.16
CA THR A 109 29.72 22.29 -26.84
C THR A 109 28.56 22.53 -25.85
N GLU A 110 27.95 23.71 -25.89
CA GLU A 110 26.82 24.05 -25.04
C GLU A 110 25.60 23.14 -25.30
N LYS A 111 25.19 22.95 -26.55
CA LYS A 111 24.09 22.06 -26.94
C LYS A 111 24.39 20.61 -26.56
N LEU A 112 25.62 20.14 -26.78
CA LEU A 112 26.07 18.80 -26.40
C LEU A 112 25.93 18.56 -24.93
N LEU A 113 26.48 19.43 -24.07
CA LEU A 113 26.42 19.28 -22.64
C LEU A 113 25.00 19.36 -22.11
N LEU A 114 24.17 20.28 -22.59
CA LEU A 114 22.78 20.40 -22.22
C LEU A 114 21.97 19.11 -22.51
N THR A 115 22.16 18.55 -23.73
CA THR A 115 21.48 17.31 -24.13
C THR A 115 21.92 16.14 -23.26
N VAL A 116 23.23 16.02 -22.99
CA VAL A 116 23.77 14.95 -22.13
C VAL A 116 23.29 15.07 -20.70
N ASP A 117 23.32 16.26 -20.11
CA ASP A 117 22.82 16.48 -18.76
C ASP A 117 21.33 16.11 -18.62
N ASN A 118 20.51 16.49 -19.61
CA ASN A 118 19.08 16.15 -19.65
C ASN A 118 18.87 14.63 -19.78
N ALA A 119 19.61 13.96 -20.67
CA ALA A 119 19.49 12.52 -20.88
C ALA A 119 19.92 11.72 -19.64
N VAL A 120 21.03 12.08 -19.01
CA VAL A 120 21.51 11.44 -17.77
C VAL A 120 20.53 11.67 -16.62
N ARG A 121 19.99 12.89 -16.48
CA ARG A 121 19.01 13.22 -15.46
C ARG A 121 17.72 12.40 -15.63
N LEU A 122 17.20 12.32 -16.85
CA LEU A 122 16.00 11.53 -17.16
C LEU A 122 16.20 10.05 -16.83
N SER A 123 17.32 9.47 -17.26
CA SER A 123 17.66 8.07 -16.99
C SER A 123 17.77 7.78 -15.49
N ARG A 124 18.39 8.67 -14.72
CA ARG A 124 18.46 8.51 -13.25
C ARG A 124 17.09 8.55 -12.58
N LEU A 125 16.24 9.50 -13.00
CA LEU A 125 14.87 9.58 -12.49
C LEU A 125 14.05 8.33 -12.83
N GLU A 126 14.21 7.78 -14.03
CA GLU A 126 13.56 6.53 -14.42
C GLU A 126 14.10 5.31 -13.67
N ALA A 127 15.42 5.26 -13.42
CA ALA A 127 16.04 4.21 -12.62
C ALA A 127 15.57 4.28 -11.16
N GLU A 128 15.54 5.47 -10.56
CA GLU A 128 15.04 5.71 -9.22
C GLU A 128 13.55 5.35 -9.11
N ASN A 129 12.74 5.72 -10.10
CA ASN A 129 11.32 5.36 -10.17
C ASN A 129 11.13 3.83 -10.29
N ARG A 130 11.96 3.14 -11.09
CA ARG A 130 11.95 1.68 -11.18
C ARG A 130 12.35 1.02 -9.87
N ASP A 131 13.35 1.55 -9.18
CA ASP A 131 13.79 1.03 -7.88
C ASP A 131 12.77 1.32 -6.78
N LEU A 132 12.14 2.49 -6.78
CA LEU A 132 11.02 2.80 -5.89
C LEU A 132 9.84 1.85 -6.15
N LYS A 133 9.48 1.62 -7.41
CA LYS A 133 8.45 0.64 -7.79
C LYS A 133 8.82 -0.80 -7.39
N ARG A 134 10.09 -1.18 -7.47
CA ARG A 134 10.59 -2.49 -6.97
C ARG A 134 10.54 -2.58 -5.45
N ARG A 135 10.92 -1.51 -4.73
CA ARG A 135 10.90 -1.45 -3.25
C ARG A 135 9.48 -1.41 -2.70
N LEU A 136 8.55 -0.77 -3.40
CA LEU A 136 7.12 -0.81 -3.08
C LEU A 136 6.53 -2.21 -3.26
N GLY A 137 7.28 -3.16 -3.86
CA GLY A 137 6.89 -4.53 -4.17
C GLY A 137 5.73 -4.53 -5.17
N LYS A 138 5.73 -5.42 -6.15
CA LYS A 138 4.48 -5.75 -6.84
C LYS A 138 3.51 -6.15 -5.74
N HIS A 139 2.39 -5.47 -5.59
CA HIS A 139 1.34 -5.77 -4.62
C HIS A 139 0.65 -7.10 -4.98
N ARG A 140 1.45 -8.18 -4.95
CA ARG A 140 0.97 -9.49 -5.31
C ARG A 140 0.12 -10.03 -4.18
N ILE A 141 -1.14 -10.27 -4.46
CA ILE A 141 -2.02 -10.98 -3.54
C ILE A 141 -1.58 -12.44 -3.51
N VAL A 142 -1.26 -12.95 -2.31
CA VAL A 142 -0.91 -14.33 -2.06
C VAL A 142 -2.08 -15.00 -1.37
N TRP A 143 -2.54 -16.13 -1.89
CA TRP A 143 -3.67 -16.89 -1.38
C TRP A 143 -3.62 -18.35 -1.86
N ALA A 144 -4.31 -19.25 -1.17
CA ALA A 144 -4.48 -20.65 -1.52
C ALA A 144 -5.93 -21.11 -1.41
N SER A 145 -6.75 -20.43 -0.59
CA SER A 145 -8.12 -20.83 -0.27
C SER A 145 -9.09 -20.77 -1.45
N PRO A 146 -10.10 -21.64 -1.51
CA PRO A 146 -11.18 -21.56 -2.48
C PRO A 146 -11.97 -20.25 -2.39
N ALA A 147 -12.20 -19.72 -1.18
CA ALA A 147 -12.92 -18.48 -0.97
C ALA A 147 -12.23 -17.29 -1.67
N MET A 148 -10.89 -17.20 -1.56
CA MET A 148 -10.14 -16.16 -2.28
C MET A 148 -10.11 -16.40 -3.79
N ARG A 149 -10.20 -17.64 -4.26
CA ARG A 149 -10.32 -17.94 -5.69
C ARG A 149 -11.57 -17.32 -6.28
N GLU A 150 -12.69 -17.43 -5.59
CA GLU A 150 -13.96 -16.83 -6.01
C GLU A 150 -13.88 -15.29 -6.04
N VAL A 151 -13.28 -14.69 -4.99
CA VAL A 151 -13.05 -13.25 -4.95
C VAL A 151 -12.19 -12.80 -6.12
N MET A 152 -11.09 -13.51 -6.41
CA MET A 152 -10.19 -13.15 -7.52
C MET A 152 -10.85 -13.33 -8.89
N ALA A 153 -11.73 -14.31 -9.06
CA ALA A 153 -12.52 -14.45 -10.28
C ALA A 153 -13.49 -13.26 -10.48
N GLN A 154 -14.15 -12.79 -9.41
CA GLN A 154 -14.97 -11.56 -9.45
C GLN A 154 -14.14 -10.33 -9.80
N VAL A 155 -12.96 -10.19 -9.20
CA VAL A 155 -12.01 -9.09 -9.49
C VAL A 155 -11.63 -9.09 -10.96
N GLU A 156 -11.27 -10.24 -11.54
CA GLU A 156 -10.91 -10.36 -12.95
C GLU A 156 -12.07 -10.00 -13.88
N HIS A 157 -13.26 -10.46 -13.56
CA HIS A 157 -14.46 -10.18 -14.36
C HIS A 157 -14.78 -8.68 -14.39
N VAL A 158 -14.76 -8.00 -13.22
CA VAL A 158 -15.16 -6.60 -13.14
C VAL A 158 -14.03 -5.63 -13.49
N ALA A 159 -12.78 -6.05 -13.44
CA ALA A 159 -11.63 -5.20 -13.74
C ALA A 159 -11.68 -4.64 -15.17
N ALA A 160 -12.12 -5.45 -16.15
CA ALA A 160 -12.24 -5.06 -17.55
C ALA A 160 -13.35 -4.01 -17.82
N SER A 161 -14.24 -3.77 -16.86
CA SER A 161 -15.35 -2.81 -16.98
C SER A 161 -15.03 -1.49 -16.26
N GLU A 162 -15.80 -0.44 -16.58
CA GLU A 162 -15.78 0.84 -15.87
C GLU A 162 -16.74 0.86 -14.66
N ALA A 163 -17.29 -0.29 -14.28
CA ALA A 163 -18.22 -0.38 -13.16
C ALA A 163 -17.59 0.09 -11.86
N ARG A 164 -18.38 0.77 -11.03
CA ARG A 164 -18.01 1.12 -9.66
C ARG A 164 -18.00 -0.13 -8.81
N VAL A 165 -16.96 -0.29 -8.01
CA VAL A 165 -16.77 -1.47 -7.15
C VAL A 165 -16.78 -1.04 -5.69
N CYS A 166 -17.57 -1.73 -4.88
CA CYS A 166 -17.60 -1.58 -3.44
C CYS A 166 -16.97 -2.81 -2.76
N ILE A 167 -15.81 -2.65 -2.15
CA ILE A 167 -15.07 -3.73 -1.48
C ILE A 167 -15.49 -3.75 0.00
N ARG A 168 -16.11 -4.83 0.44
CA ARG A 168 -16.51 -5.02 1.85
C ARG A 168 -15.62 -6.03 2.52
N GLY A 169 -15.32 -5.83 3.79
CA GLY A 169 -14.56 -6.78 4.59
C GLY A 169 -13.97 -6.14 5.84
N GLU A 170 -13.66 -6.96 6.81
CA GLU A 170 -13.08 -6.50 8.08
C GLU A 170 -11.78 -5.71 7.88
N THR A 171 -11.40 -4.95 8.89
CA THR A 171 -10.11 -4.24 8.89
C THR A 171 -8.96 -5.24 8.80
N GLY A 172 -7.98 -4.94 7.93
CA GLY A 172 -6.80 -5.81 7.76
C GLY A 172 -6.97 -7.00 6.82
N THR A 173 -8.12 -7.19 6.15
CA THR A 173 -8.36 -8.29 5.19
C THR A 173 -7.64 -8.12 3.86
N GLY A 174 -7.17 -6.90 3.52
CA GLY A 174 -6.46 -6.61 2.28
C GLY A 174 -7.27 -5.86 1.22
N LYS A 175 -8.30 -5.10 1.60
CA LYS A 175 -9.18 -4.34 0.70
C LYS A 175 -8.40 -3.46 -0.29
N GLU A 176 -7.35 -2.77 0.16
CA GLU A 176 -6.51 -1.93 -0.71
C GLU A 176 -5.77 -2.75 -1.78
N LEU A 177 -5.29 -3.96 -1.46
CA LEU A 177 -4.63 -4.84 -2.43
C LEU A 177 -5.60 -5.27 -3.54
N ILE A 178 -6.86 -5.55 -3.20
CA ILE A 178 -7.90 -5.84 -4.18
C ILE A 178 -8.15 -4.62 -5.08
N ALA A 179 -8.27 -3.42 -4.51
CA ALA A 179 -8.47 -2.19 -5.29
C ALA A 179 -7.30 -1.93 -6.26
N ARG A 180 -6.06 -2.15 -5.83
CA ARG A 180 -4.87 -2.05 -6.70
C ARG A 180 -4.89 -3.09 -7.81
N THR A 181 -5.24 -4.33 -7.50
CA THR A 181 -5.36 -5.40 -8.51
C THR A 181 -6.46 -5.09 -9.54
N LEU A 182 -7.59 -4.54 -9.10
CA LEU A 182 -8.64 -4.03 -9.99
C LEU A 182 -8.11 -2.98 -10.96
N HIS A 183 -7.33 -2.02 -10.47
CA HIS A 183 -6.70 -0.99 -11.30
C HIS A 183 -5.68 -1.59 -12.27
N GLU A 184 -4.76 -2.44 -11.79
CA GLU A 184 -3.70 -3.06 -12.59
C GLU A 184 -4.24 -3.95 -13.74
N LYS A 185 -5.40 -4.58 -13.52
CA LYS A 185 -6.08 -5.41 -14.53
C LYS A 185 -7.13 -4.65 -15.36
N SER A 186 -7.27 -3.35 -15.16
CA SER A 186 -8.25 -2.51 -15.86
C SER A 186 -7.67 -1.86 -17.13
N PRO A 187 -8.52 -1.35 -18.04
CA PRO A 187 -8.07 -0.51 -19.14
C PRO A 187 -7.32 0.75 -18.70
N ARG A 188 -7.45 1.17 -17.43
CA ARG A 188 -6.82 2.33 -16.82
C ARG A 188 -5.49 2.01 -16.11
N ALA A 189 -4.92 0.82 -16.28
CA ALA A 189 -3.69 0.37 -15.63
C ALA A 189 -2.47 1.28 -15.87
N SER A 190 -2.46 2.01 -17.00
CA SER A 190 -1.41 3.01 -17.31
C SER A 190 -1.61 4.35 -16.60
N GLY A 191 -2.81 4.60 -16.08
CA GLY A 191 -3.17 5.83 -15.36
C GLY A 191 -2.74 5.82 -13.90
N SER A 192 -3.05 6.89 -13.18
CA SER A 192 -2.74 7.02 -11.76
C SER A 192 -3.67 6.15 -10.91
N PHE A 193 -3.12 5.45 -9.90
CA PHE A 193 -3.90 4.91 -8.78
C PHE A 193 -3.72 5.83 -7.58
N VAL A 194 -4.76 6.57 -7.24
CA VAL A 194 -4.77 7.51 -6.12
C VAL A 194 -5.63 6.95 -5.01
N SER A 195 -5.06 6.79 -3.81
CA SER A 195 -5.79 6.30 -2.64
C SER A 195 -6.01 7.40 -1.61
N LEU A 196 -7.15 7.34 -0.94
CA LEU A 196 -7.49 8.22 0.17
C LEU A 196 -8.24 7.41 1.23
N ASN A 197 -7.79 7.48 2.47
CA ASN A 197 -8.48 6.87 3.61
C ASN A 197 -9.34 7.94 4.30
N CYS A 198 -10.67 7.78 4.23
CA CYS A 198 -11.60 8.75 4.78
C CYS A 198 -11.55 8.86 6.31
N ALA A 199 -11.19 7.78 7.00
CA ALA A 199 -11.06 7.78 8.47
C ALA A 199 -9.79 8.49 8.96
N ALA A 200 -8.77 8.67 8.11
CA ALA A 200 -7.49 9.26 8.50
C ALA A 200 -7.44 10.78 8.34
N ILE A 201 -8.45 11.38 7.71
CA ILE A 201 -8.46 12.81 7.39
C ILE A 201 -9.48 13.53 8.29
N PRO A 202 -9.10 14.62 8.97
CA PRO A 202 -10.05 15.48 9.67
C PRO A 202 -11.16 16.00 8.73
N ALA A 203 -12.39 16.05 9.22
CA ALA A 203 -13.57 16.43 8.41
C ALA A 203 -13.40 17.79 7.70
N GLU A 204 -12.74 18.74 8.37
CA GLU A 204 -12.51 20.11 7.87
C GLU A 204 -11.52 20.14 6.68
N LEU A 205 -10.61 19.16 6.60
CA LEU A 205 -9.60 19.08 5.53
C LEU A 205 -10.04 18.19 4.38
N MET A 206 -11.04 17.34 4.59
CA MET A 206 -11.44 16.32 3.61
C MET A 206 -11.87 16.94 2.27
N GLU A 207 -12.55 18.06 2.30
CA GLU A 207 -12.97 18.77 1.09
C GLU A 207 -11.77 19.25 0.26
N SER A 208 -10.81 19.88 0.92
CA SER A 208 -9.60 20.37 0.29
C SER A 208 -8.72 19.22 -0.24
N GLU A 209 -8.66 18.10 0.46
CA GLU A 209 -7.92 16.92 -0.01
C GLU A 209 -8.57 16.26 -1.23
N LEU A 210 -9.89 16.12 -1.23
CA LEU A 210 -10.62 15.47 -2.33
C LEU A 210 -10.66 16.34 -3.58
N PHE A 211 -11.05 17.63 -3.45
CA PHE A 211 -11.36 18.49 -4.58
C PHE A 211 -10.29 19.56 -4.85
N GLY A 212 -9.36 19.77 -3.90
CA GLY A 212 -8.34 20.81 -3.99
C GLY A 212 -8.87 22.19 -3.57
N HIS A 213 -7.99 23.17 -3.51
CA HIS A 213 -8.34 24.56 -3.21
C HIS A 213 -7.51 25.55 -3.99
N GLU A 214 -8.08 26.73 -4.24
CA GLU A 214 -7.37 27.88 -4.78
C GLU A 214 -6.68 28.66 -3.66
N LYS A 215 -5.65 29.42 -4.02
CA LYS A 215 -4.94 30.29 -3.07
C LYS A 215 -5.91 31.27 -2.42
N GLY A 216 -5.93 31.33 -1.09
CA GLY A 216 -6.80 32.23 -0.31
C GLY A 216 -8.21 31.68 -0.05
N ALA A 217 -8.52 30.44 -0.39
CA ALA A 217 -9.84 29.83 -0.19
C ALA A 217 -10.28 29.78 1.28
N PHE A 218 -9.33 29.66 2.20
CA PHE A 218 -9.54 29.68 3.65
C PHE A 218 -8.30 30.17 4.39
N THR A 219 -8.41 30.43 5.68
CA THR A 219 -7.27 30.84 6.53
C THR A 219 -6.24 29.72 6.59
N GLY A 220 -5.08 29.94 5.94
CA GLY A 220 -4.02 28.92 5.79
C GLY A 220 -3.80 28.43 4.35
N ALA A 221 -4.65 28.76 3.39
CA ALA A 221 -4.48 28.43 1.97
C ALA A 221 -3.44 29.35 1.29
N ALA A 222 -2.16 29.18 1.66
CA ALA A 222 -1.06 30.01 1.16
C ALA A 222 -0.74 29.77 -0.33
N SER A 223 -1.03 28.58 -0.85
CA SER A 223 -0.81 28.18 -2.26
C SER A 223 -1.99 27.37 -2.76
N ARG A 224 -2.14 27.24 -4.08
CA ARG A 224 -3.09 26.32 -4.70
C ARG A 224 -2.73 24.86 -4.34
N HIS A 225 -3.73 24.04 -4.05
CA HIS A 225 -3.61 22.60 -3.81
C HIS A 225 -4.41 21.81 -4.85
N ILE A 226 -3.80 20.76 -5.42
CA ILE A 226 -4.43 19.86 -6.39
C ILE A 226 -5.08 18.71 -5.63
N GLY A 227 -6.42 18.54 -5.81
CA GLY A 227 -7.17 17.51 -5.12
C GLY A 227 -6.96 16.09 -5.66
N LYS A 228 -7.37 15.08 -4.87
CA LYS A 228 -7.21 13.66 -5.24
C LYS A 228 -7.98 13.28 -6.50
N PHE A 229 -9.14 13.88 -6.76
CA PHE A 229 -9.87 13.66 -8.01
C PHE A 229 -9.10 14.14 -9.23
N GLU A 230 -8.49 15.33 -9.16
CA GLU A 230 -7.67 15.87 -10.25
C GLU A 230 -6.41 14.99 -10.48
N LEU A 231 -5.75 14.54 -9.41
CA LEU A 231 -4.61 13.64 -9.48
C LEU A 231 -4.96 12.26 -10.06
N ALA A 232 -6.19 11.80 -9.87
CA ALA A 232 -6.70 10.54 -10.38
C ALA A 232 -7.25 10.63 -11.81
N HIS A 233 -7.19 11.79 -12.47
CA HIS A 233 -7.72 11.99 -13.82
C HIS A 233 -7.16 10.94 -14.79
N ARG A 234 -8.05 10.31 -15.58
CA ARG A 234 -7.77 9.16 -16.47
C ARG A 234 -7.22 7.91 -15.76
N GLY A 235 -7.35 7.86 -14.46
CA GLY A 235 -6.92 6.75 -13.61
C GLY A 235 -8.03 6.21 -12.72
N THR A 236 -7.65 5.79 -11.51
CA THR A 236 -8.55 5.22 -10.50
C THR A 236 -8.37 5.95 -9.17
N LEU A 237 -9.48 6.38 -8.58
CA LEU A 237 -9.53 6.88 -7.20
C LEU A 237 -10.07 5.78 -6.29
N PHE A 238 -9.29 5.41 -5.29
CA PHE A 238 -9.68 4.48 -4.26
C PHE A 238 -10.01 5.22 -2.96
N LEU A 239 -11.25 5.11 -2.50
CA LEU A 239 -11.74 5.68 -1.25
C LEU A 239 -11.88 4.57 -0.21
N ASP A 240 -10.90 4.49 0.70
CA ASP A 240 -10.95 3.52 1.80
C ASP A 240 -11.77 4.09 2.96
N GLU A 241 -12.47 3.20 3.65
CA GLU A 241 -13.37 3.49 4.78
C GLU A 241 -14.41 4.58 4.44
N ILE A 242 -15.11 4.39 3.30
CA ILE A 242 -16.14 5.34 2.82
C ILE A 242 -17.27 5.58 3.83
N GLY A 243 -17.54 4.61 4.71
CA GLY A 243 -18.53 4.73 5.79
C GLY A 243 -18.17 5.75 6.87
N ASP A 244 -16.95 6.30 6.87
CA ASP A 244 -16.49 7.36 7.79
C ASP A 244 -16.58 8.75 7.16
N MET A 245 -17.03 8.85 5.90
CA MET A 245 -17.17 10.13 5.21
C MET A 245 -18.32 10.98 5.79
N PRO A 246 -18.10 12.27 6.12
CA PRO A 246 -19.16 13.16 6.59
C PRO A 246 -20.29 13.33 5.57
N LEU A 247 -21.53 13.51 6.02
CA LEU A 247 -22.73 13.66 5.17
C LEU A 247 -22.61 14.80 4.13
N THR A 248 -21.96 15.91 4.52
CA THR A 248 -21.69 17.03 3.61
C THR A 248 -20.80 16.63 2.45
N MET A 249 -19.79 15.80 2.71
CA MET A 249 -18.87 15.29 1.71
C MET A 249 -19.51 14.20 0.84
N GLN A 250 -20.39 13.39 1.42
CA GLN A 250 -21.18 12.40 0.67
C GLN A 250 -22.02 13.07 -0.42
N ALA A 251 -22.64 14.24 -0.11
CA ALA A 251 -23.42 15.00 -1.10
C ALA A 251 -22.54 15.52 -2.25
N LYS A 252 -21.33 16.01 -1.94
CA LYS A 252 -20.38 16.48 -2.95
C LYS A 252 -19.85 15.33 -3.81
N LEU A 253 -19.53 14.20 -3.18
CA LEU A 253 -19.11 12.99 -3.89
C LEU A 253 -20.19 12.52 -4.87
N LEU A 254 -21.47 12.52 -4.45
CA LEU A 254 -22.57 12.13 -5.32
C LEU A 254 -22.61 12.98 -6.58
N ARG A 255 -22.52 14.31 -6.45
CA ARG A 255 -22.47 15.23 -7.59
C ARG A 255 -21.35 14.88 -8.56
N VAL A 256 -20.14 14.67 -8.04
CA VAL A 256 -18.99 14.30 -8.88
C VAL A 256 -19.23 12.97 -9.62
N LEU A 257 -19.85 11.98 -8.96
CA LEU A 257 -20.19 10.69 -9.58
C LEU A 257 -21.30 10.79 -10.64
N GLU A 258 -22.11 11.84 -10.62
CA GLU A 258 -23.21 12.08 -11.57
C GLU A 258 -22.78 12.95 -12.74
N GLU A 259 -22.13 14.07 -12.44
CA GLU A 259 -21.80 15.13 -13.40
C GLU A 259 -20.43 14.92 -14.06
N GLY A 260 -19.51 14.21 -13.40
CA GLY A 260 -18.13 14.03 -13.88
C GLY A 260 -17.29 15.32 -13.76
N GLU A 261 -17.69 16.23 -12.88
CA GLU A 261 -17.06 17.53 -12.67
C GLU A 261 -16.76 17.78 -11.21
N ILE A 262 -15.67 18.48 -10.95
CA ILE A 262 -15.29 18.95 -9.61
C ILE A 262 -15.13 20.46 -9.61
N GLU A 263 -15.32 21.06 -8.45
CA GLU A 263 -15.01 22.47 -8.20
C GLU A 263 -14.04 22.56 -7.03
N ARG A 264 -12.94 23.31 -7.19
CA ARG A 264 -12.00 23.55 -6.08
C ARG A 264 -12.60 24.47 -5.04
N VAL A 265 -12.24 24.28 -3.79
CA VAL A 265 -12.65 25.19 -2.70
C VAL A 265 -12.15 26.61 -3.00
N GLY A 266 -13.07 27.58 -3.03
CA GLY A 266 -12.77 28.97 -3.42
C GLY A 266 -12.54 29.18 -4.91
N GLY A 267 -12.78 28.17 -5.76
CA GLY A 267 -12.77 28.27 -7.22
C GLY A 267 -14.14 28.68 -7.77
N GLY A 268 -14.16 29.20 -8.98
CA GLY A 268 -15.41 29.59 -9.68
C GLY A 268 -15.64 28.86 -11.00
N HIS A 269 -14.82 27.81 -11.29
CA HIS A 269 -14.92 27.09 -12.55
C HIS A 269 -14.93 25.57 -12.33
N PRO A 270 -15.91 24.84 -12.88
CA PRO A 270 -15.94 23.41 -12.86
C PRO A 270 -14.78 22.83 -13.72
N LEU A 271 -14.22 21.73 -13.27
CA LEU A 271 -13.18 20.96 -13.95
C LEU A 271 -13.74 19.58 -14.28
N THR A 272 -13.83 19.26 -15.55
CA THR A 272 -14.26 17.94 -16.00
C THR A 272 -13.19 16.90 -15.68
N ILE A 273 -13.60 15.81 -15.04
CA ILE A 273 -12.74 14.70 -14.67
C ILE A 273 -13.26 13.38 -15.25
N ASP A 274 -12.33 12.52 -15.58
CA ASP A 274 -12.60 11.14 -15.99
C ASP A 274 -11.87 10.20 -15.02
N VAL A 275 -12.58 9.67 -14.02
CA VAL A 275 -12.00 8.89 -12.91
C VAL A 275 -12.86 7.67 -12.63
N ARG A 276 -12.24 6.47 -12.62
CA ARG A 276 -12.88 5.28 -12.10
C ARG A 276 -12.83 5.32 -10.57
N VAL A 277 -13.98 5.20 -9.91
CA VAL A 277 -14.06 5.21 -8.44
C VAL A 277 -14.25 3.80 -7.90
N VAL A 278 -13.38 3.40 -6.97
CA VAL A 278 -13.46 2.15 -6.19
C VAL A 278 -13.55 2.55 -4.73
N VAL A 279 -14.50 1.99 -4.00
CA VAL A 279 -14.68 2.29 -2.57
C VAL A 279 -14.48 1.06 -1.72
N ALA A 280 -14.06 1.24 -0.47
CA ALA A 280 -13.96 0.15 0.50
C ALA A 280 -14.52 0.56 1.86
N THR A 281 -15.03 -0.42 2.61
CA THR A 281 -15.50 -0.22 3.97
C THR A 281 -15.53 -1.53 4.76
N HIS A 282 -15.35 -1.44 6.08
CA HIS A 282 -15.65 -2.53 7.01
C HIS A 282 -17.05 -2.39 7.62
N ARG A 283 -17.70 -1.23 7.45
CA ARG A 283 -19.02 -0.94 8.05
C ARG A 283 -20.16 -1.48 7.20
N ASN A 284 -21.28 -1.74 7.84
CA ASN A 284 -22.53 -2.06 7.17
C ASN A 284 -23.20 -0.75 6.70
N LEU A 285 -23.06 -0.45 5.38
CA LEU A 285 -23.62 0.79 4.82
C LEU A 285 -25.15 0.81 4.84
N GLU A 286 -25.81 -0.36 4.69
CA GLU A 286 -27.26 -0.47 4.77
C GLU A 286 -27.79 -0.06 6.16
N GLU A 287 -27.05 -0.41 7.21
CA GLU A 287 -27.39 0.00 8.57
C GLU A 287 -27.14 1.50 8.76
N GLN A 288 -26.04 2.04 8.21
CA GLN A 288 -25.76 3.48 8.26
C GLN A 288 -26.80 4.31 7.50
N VAL A 289 -27.35 3.79 6.39
CA VAL A 289 -28.47 4.42 5.68
C VAL A 289 -29.71 4.47 6.58
N ARG A 290 -30.07 3.37 7.24
CA ARG A 290 -31.20 3.32 8.18
C ARG A 290 -31.03 4.30 9.36
N GLN A 291 -29.79 4.47 9.83
CA GLN A 291 -29.46 5.40 10.91
C GLN A 291 -29.33 6.86 10.46
N GLY A 292 -29.42 7.14 9.15
CA GLY A 292 -29.26 8.47 8.59
C GLY A 292 -27.83 9.01 8.61
N THR A 293 -26.81 8.16 8.86
CA THR A 293 -25.39 8.53 8.86
C THR A 293 -24.73 8.34 7.50
N PHE A 294 -25.40 7.65 6.57
CA PHE A 294 -25.01 7.51 5.17
C PHE A 294 -26.22 7.82 4.26
N ARG A 295 -25.99 8.52 3.16
CA ARG A 295 -27.06 8.90 2.21
C ARG A 295 -27.45 7.70 1.34
N GLU A 296 -28.73 7.49 1.19
CA GLU A 296 -29.30 6.40 0.38
C GLU A 296 -28.97 6.57 -1.12
N ASP A 297 -29.05 7.81 -1.64
CA ASP A 297 -28.73 8.10 -3.04
C ASP A 297 -27.27 7.78 -3.40
N LEU A 298 -26.33 8.13 -2.53
CA LEU A 298 -24.92 7.78 -2.69
C LEU A 298 -24.71 6.26 -2.57
N TYR A 299 -25.38 5.61 -1.61
CA TYR A 299 -25.29 4.15 -1.45
C TYR A 299 -25.63 3.44 -2.77
N HIS A 300 -26.77 3.74 -3.38
CA HIS A 300 -27.16 3.14 -4.66
C HIS A 300 -26.22 3.49 -5.81
N ARG A 301 -25.55 4.63 -5.75
CA ARG A 301 -24.62 5.05 -6.78
C ARG A 301 -23.27 4.34 -6.73
N ILE A 302 -22.77 4.00 -5.52
CA ILE A 302 -21.48 3.33 -5.33
C ILE A 302 -21.60 1.80 -5.21
N PHE A 303 -22.74 1.28 -4.77
CA PHE A 303 -22.96 -0.14 -4.52
C PHE A 303 -23.46 -0.87 -5.78
N VAL A 304 -22.67 -0.75 -6.88
CA VAL A 304 -23.00 -1.37 -8.17
C VAL A 304 -22.49 -2.80 -8.24
N PHE A 305 -21.23 -3.02 -7.90
CA PHE A 305 -20.61 -4.34 -7.86
C PHE A 305 -19.94 -4.56 -6.51
N PRO A 306 -20.59 -5.26 -5.58
CA PRO A 306 -20.00 -5.58 -4.28
C PRO A 306 -19.03 -6.75 -4.40
N ILE A 307 -17.84 -6.60 -3.80
CA ILE A 307 -16.86 -7.68 -3.57
C ILE A 307 -16.69 -7.82 -2.06
N VAL A 308 -16.97 -9.00 -1.54
CA VAL A 308 -16.85 -9.27 -0.10
C VAL A 308 -15.60 -10.10 0.16
N LEU A 309 -14.67 -9.55 0.95
CA LEU A 309 -13.47 -10.26 1.37
C LEU A 309 -13.77 -11.04 2.64
N PRO A 310 -13.55 -12.37 2.63
CA PRO A 310 -13.70 -13.18 3.83
C PRO A 310 -12.63 -12.81 4.87
N PRO A 311 -12.95 -12.82 6.15
CA PRO A 311 -11.97 -12.68 7.23
C PRO A 311 -11.00 -13.87 7.24
N LEU A 312 -9.80 -13.70 7.81
CA LEU A 312 -8.73 -14.70 7.73
C LEU A 312 -9.13 -16.04 8.39
N ARG A 313 -9.95 -16.00 9.43
CA ARG A 313 -10.50 -17.19 10.09
C ARG A 313 -11.40 -18.08 9.19
N GLU A 314 -11.94 -17.54 8.11
CA GLU A 314 -12.76 -18.27 7.12
C GLU A 314 -11.94 -18.74 5.90
N ARG A 315 -10.62 -18.44 5.88
CA ARG A 315 -9.68 -18.84 4.83
C ARG A 315 -8.34 -19.29 5.42
N ARG A 316 -8.39 -20.22 6.35
CA ARG A 316 -7.22 -20.68 7.12
C ARG A 316 -6.11 -21.25 6.25
N GLU A 317 -6.46 -21.85 5.11
CA GLU A 317 -5.49 -22.35 4.12
C GLU A 317 -4.55 -21.27 3.58
N ASP A 318 -4.97 -19.99 3.67
CA ASP A 318 -4.12 -18.87 3.26
C ASP A 318 -3.02 -18.58 4.29
N ILE A 319 -3.19 -18.97 5.55
CA ILE A 319 -2.26 -18.61 6.64
C ILE A 319 -0.86 -19.11 6.32
N ARG A 320 -0.72 -20.38 5.96
CA ARG A 320 0.59 -20.98 5.63
C ARG A 320 1.32 -20.23 4.52
N VAL A 321 0.64 -19.98 3.40
CA VAL A 321 1.25 -19.29 2.25
C VAL A 321 1.55 -17.82 2.55
N LEU A 322 0.75 -17.17 3.39
CA LEU A 322 0.98 -15.81 3.87
C LEU A 322 2.17 -15.74 4.83
N VAL A 323 2.32 -16.69 5.75
CA VAL A 323 3.47 -16.80 6.65
C VAL A 323 4.76 -16.97 5.86
N ASP A 324 4.79 -17.87 4.89
CA ASP A 324 5.94 -18.08 4.01
C ASP A 324 6.28 -16.83 3.21
N HIS A 325 5.26 -16.13 2.70
CA HIS A 325 5.43 -14.90 1.96
C HIS A 325 6.02 -13.78 2.82
N PHE A 326 5.43 -13.53 3.99
CA PHE A 326 5.88 -12.48 4.90
C PHE A 326 7.25 -12.76 5.48
N SER A 327 7.55 -14.02 5.81
CA SER A 327 8.88 -14.43 6.32
C SER A 327 9.97 -14.13 5.30
N LYS A 328 9.76 -14.47 4.03
CA LYS A 328 10.70 -14.15 2.95
C LYS A 328 10.83 -12.66 2.74
N GLN A 329 9.70 -11.96 2.66
CA GLN A 329 9.69 -10.51 2.44
C GLN A 329 10.42 -9.76 3.58
N LEU A 330 10.18 -10.13 4.83
CA LEU A 330 10.81 -9.49 5.99
C LEU A 330 12.29 -9.85 6.09
N ALA A 331 12.67 -11.09 5.77
CA ALA A 331 14.07 -11.49 5.71
C ALA A 331 14.85 -10.68 4.66
N ASP A 332 14.30 -10.54 3.45
CA ASP A 332 14.90 -9.75 2.38
C ASP A 332 15.02 -8.26 2.73
N GLN A 333 13.97 -7.68 3.35
CA GLN A 333 13.95 -6.26 3.72
C GLN A 333 14.94 -5.91 4.82
N ASN A 334 15.16 -6.82 5.76
CA ASN A 334 16.02 -6.60 6.94
C ASN A 334 17.38 -7.29 6.81
N ASN A 335 17.71 -7.94 5.69
CA ASN A 335 18.89 -8.79 5.50
C ASN A 335 19.03 -9.87 6.59
N TRP A 336 17.91 -10.45 7.03
CA TRP A 336 17.91 -11.56 7.98
C TRP A 336 18.14 -12.88 7.28
N LYS A 337 18.69 -13.85 8.01
CA LYS A 337 18.74 -15.23 7.51
C LYS A 337 17.32 -15.77 7.43
N PRO A 338 16.99 -16.50 6.33
CA PRO A 338 15.71 -17.18 6.23
C PRO A 338 15.52 -18.16 7.38
N LYS A 339 14.32 -18.12 8.00
CA LYS A 339 13.93 -19.06 9.07
C LYS A 339 12.74 -19.88 8.59
N THR A 340 12.60 -21.10 9.09
CA THR A 340 11.52 -22.03 8.74
C THR A 340 10.60 -22.24 9.93
N PHE A 341 9.30 -22.24 9.69
CA PHE A 341 8.31 -22.57 10.72
C PHE A 341 8.13 -24.10 10.77
N SER A 342 8.08 -24.68 11.97
CA SER A 342 7.70 -26.07 12.16
C SER A 342 6.21 -26.29 11.82
N ALA A 343 5.80 -27.54 11.63
CA ALA A 343 4.39 -27.84 11.37
C ALA A 343 3.50 -27.40 12.54
N GLU A 344 3.94 -27.67 13.77
CA GLU A 344 3.23 -27.31 15.01
C GLU A 344 3.12 -25.77 15.17
N ALA A 345 4.14 -25.02 14.70
CA ALA A 345 4.11 -23.56 14.70
C ALA A 345 3.08 -23.00 13.71
N ILE A 346 2.93 -23.63 12.55
CA ILE A 346 1.89 -23.28 11.58
C ILE A 346 0.50 -23.62 12.12
N ASP A 347 0.33 -24.82 12.70
CA ASP A 347 -0.95 -25.25 13.29
C ASP A 347 -1.41 -24.27 14.38
N ALA A 348 -0.51 -23.82 15.26
CA ALA A 348 -0.80 -22.79 16.27
C ALA A 348 -1.27 -21.45 15.63
N LEU A 349 -0.68 -21.05 14.51
CA LEU A 349 -1.13 -19.86 13.77
C LEU A 349 -2.48 -20.07 13.09
N GLU A 350 -2.80 -21.28 12.60
CA GLU A 350 -4.08 -21.61 11.97
C GLU A 350 -5.24 -21.69 12.98
N GLU A 351 -4.97 -22.02 14.23
CA GLU A 351 -5.97 -22.08 15.30
C GLU A 351 -6.39 -20.70 15.80
N TYR A 352 -5.52 -19.70 15.69
CA TYR A 352 -5.82 -18.34 16.19
C TYR A 352 -6.91 -17.65 15.35
N SER A 353 -7.73 -16.83 15.99
CA SER A 353 -8.93 -16.21 15.39
C SER A 353 -8.69 -15.01 14.49
N TRP A 354 -7.50 -14.40 14.54
CA TRP A 354 -7.04 -13.27 13.73
C TRP A 354 -8.04 -12.09 13.66
N PRO A 355 -8.39 -11.44 14.77
CA PRO A 355 -9.30 -10.29 14.75
C PRO A 355 -8.79 -9.13 13.90
N GLY A 356 -7.46 -8.92 13.78
CA GLY A 356 -6.81 -7.96 12.89
C GLY A 356 -6.45 -8.52 11.51
N ASN A 357 -6.91 -9.73 11.18
CA ASN A 357 -6.76 -10.39 9.90
C ASN A 357 -5.30 -10.46 9.39
N VAL A 358 -5.05 -10.24 8.12
CA VAL A 358 -3.72 -10.32 7.48
C VAL A 358 -2.75 -9.28 8.03
N ARG A 359 -3.25 -8.10 8.46
CA ARG A 359 -2.40 -7.07 9.08
C ARG A 359 -1.82 -7.56 10.41
N GLU A 360 -2.64 -8.20 11.23
CA GLU A 360 -2.20 -8.79 12.49
C GLU A 360 -1.26 -9.96 12.27
N LEU A 361 -1.58 -10.87 11.35
CA LEU A 361 -0.72 -12.00 10.98
C LEU A 361 0.68 -11.51 10.60
N ARG A 362 0.80 -10.50 9.75
CA ARG A 362 2.09 -9.93 9.35
C ARG A 362 2.89 -9.42 10.56
N ASN A 363 2.24 -8.69 11.46
CA ASN A 363 2.89 -8.17 12.67
C ASN A 363 3.34 -9.30 13.61
N VAL A 364 2.54 -10.36 13.72
CA VAL A 364 2.91 -11.55 14.52
C VAL A 364 4.10 -12.28 13.88
N VAL A 365 4.08 -12.50 12.57
CA VAL A 365 5.23 -13.11 11.85
C VAL A 365 6.51 -12.29 12.07
N GLU A 366 6.45 -10.97 11.97
CA GLU A 366 7.59 -10.09 12.23
C GLU A 366 8.09 -10.26 13.68
N ARG A 367 7.20 -10.29 14.66
CA ARG A 367 7.53 -10.50 16.07
C ARG A 367 8.15 -11.88 16.31
N VAL A 368 7.61 -12.93 15.69
CA VAL A 368 8.14 -14.30 15.77
C VAL A 368 9.57 -14.35 15.23
N LEU A 369 9.82 -13.74 14.06
CA LEU A 369 11.16 -13.68 13.45
C LEU A 369 12.18 -12.97 14.34
N LEU A 370 11.77 -11.94 15.07
CA LEU A 370 12.61 -11.21 16.04
C LEU A 370 12.88 -12.01 17.31
N LEU A 371 11.90 -12.76 17.81
CA LEU A 371 12.03 -13.56 19.03
C LEU A 371 12.80 -14.89 18.83
N ALA A 372 12.73 -15.45 17.64
CA ALA A 372 13.37 -16.72 17.34
C ALA A 372 14.92 -16.60 17.35
N THR A 373 15.58 -17.40 18.17
CA THR A 373 17.04 -17.41 18.33
C THR A 373 17.73 -18.36 17.36
N GLY A 374 17.01 -19.35 16.79
CA GLY A 374 17.51 -20.37 15.86
C GLY A 374 17.00 -20.17 14.42
N ASP A 375 17.35 -21.11 13.54
CA ASP A 375 16.92 -21.14 12.13
C ASP A 375 15.51 -21.78 11.98
N ALA A 376 15.05 -22.55 12.99
CA ALA A 376 13.73 -23.14 13.08
C ALA A 376 12.87 -22.43 14.14
N ILE A 377 11.61 -22.21 13.82
CA ILE A 377 10.61 -21.57 14.67
C ILE A 377 9.64 -22.65 15.15
N ASP A 378 9.53 -22.81 16.47
CA ASP A 378 8.65 -23.74 17.16
C ASP A 378 7.33 -23.10 17.62
N ALA A 379 6.38 -23.92 18.05
CA ALA A 379 5.08 -23.47 18.55
C ALA A 379 5.22 -22.57 19.79
N GLU A 380 6.19 -22.84 20.68
CA GLU A 380 6.39 -22.04 21.90
C GLU A 380 6.78 -20.58 21.56
N THR A 381 7.62 -20.39 20.53
CA THR A 381 7.98 -19.05 20.04
C THR A 381 6.77 -18.34 19.45
N VAL A 382 5.91 -19.05 18.74
CA VAL A 382 4.66 -18.52 18.21
C VAL A 382 3.71 -18.12 19.35
N ASP A 383 3.51 -18.96 20.33
CA ASP A 383 2.62 -18.68 21.48
C ASP A 383 3.07 -17.45 22.27
N ARG A 384 4.39 -17.25 22.41
CA ARG A 384 4.95 -16.03 23.02
C ARG A 384 4.76 -14.77 22.17
N ALA A 385 4.66 -14.93 20.86
CA ALA A 385 4.47 -13.83 19.92
C ALA A 385 2.99 -13.49 19.69
N LEU A 386 2.09 -14.44 19.86
CA LEU A 386 0.66 -14.19 19.75
C LEU A 386 0.22 -13.16 20.79
N PRO A 387 -0.69 -12.25 20.43
CA PRO A 387 -1.31 -11.38 21.42
C PRO A 387 -1.98 -12.26 22.46
N GLN A 388 -1.57 -12.12 23.73
CA GLN A 388 -2.33 -12.76 24.79
C GLN A 388 -3.76 -12.23 24.66
N GLN A 389 -4.68 -13.11 24.30
CA GLN A 389 -6.09 -12.79 24.34
C GLN A 389 -6.40 -12.50 25.81
N SER A 390 -6.31 -11.24 26.19
CA SER A 390 -7.12 -10.76 27.29
C SER A 390 -8.54 -11.08 26.84
N TYR A 391 -9.08 -12.17 27.32
CA TYR A 391 -10.46 -12.58 27.09
C TYR A 391 -11.36 -11.41 27.51
N VAL A 392 -11.63 -10.52 26.61
CA VAL A 392 -12.94 -9.91 26.55
C VAL A 392 -13.80 -11.03 25.98
N ALA A 393 -14.29 -11.86 26.86
CA ALA A 393 -15.34 -12.81 26.52
C ALA A 393 -16.35 -12.03 25.67
N ALA A 394 -16.59 -12.51 24.45
CA ALA A 394 -17.72 -12.03 23.69
C ALA A 394 -18.91 -12.09 24.64
N PRO A 395 -19.74 -11.07 24.77
CA PRO A 395 -20.91 -11.15 25.61
C PRO A 395 -21.75 -12.28 25.06
N SER A 396 -21.65 -13.45 25.74
CA SER A 396 -22.66 -14.47 25.64
C SER A 396 -23.97 -13.75 25.92
N SER A 397 -24.90 -13.84 24.97
CA SER A 397 -26.26 -13.35 25.07
C SER A 397 -26.91 -13.77 26.40
N GLY A 398 -26.78 -12.92 27.38
CA GLY A 398 -27.23 -13.11 28.74
C GLY A 398 -26.88 -11.88 29.53
N SER A 399 -27.80 -10.91 29.61
CA SER A 399 -27.88 -9.80 30.57
C SER A 399 -26.52 -9.16 30.93
N GLY A 400 -26.01 -8.26 30.08
CA GLY A 400 -24.96 -7.33 30.47
C GLY A 400 -25.44 -6.37 31.55
N PRO A 401 -24.54 -5.90 32.45
CA PRO A 401 -24.91 -4.93 33.44
C PRO A 401 -25.47 -3.69 32.77
N THR A 402 -26.67 -3.32 33.17
CA THR A 402 -27.39 -2.15 32.71
C THR A 402 -26.49 -0.92 32.71
N THR A 403 -26.23 -0.36 31.51
CA THR A 403 -25.40 0.84 31.29
C THR A 403 -26.08 2.13 31.83
N PHE A 404 -27.16 1.99 32.57
CA PHE A 404 -27.95 3.08 33.17
C PHE A 404 -27.73 3.09 34.68
N GLY A 405 -27.17 4.17 35.19
CA GLY A 405 -26.96 4.38 36.63
C GLY A 405 -25.82 5.39 36.89
N THR A 406 -25.83 5.98 38.08
CA THR A 406 -24.77 6.84 38.58
C THR A 406 -23.44 6.10 38.66
N LEU A 407 -22.30 6.81 38.67
CA LEU A 407 -20.96 6.23 38.82
C LEU A 407 -20.90 5.30 40.05
N MET A 408 -21.56 5.66 41.16
CA MET A 408 -21.63 4.89 42.39
C MET A 408 -22.35 3.54 42.18
N GLN A 409 -23.47 3.53 41.48
CA GLN A 409 -24.23 2.30 41.18
C GLN A 409 -23.45 1.36 40.27
N ARG A 410 -22.69 1.92 39.30
CA ARG A 410 -21.79 1.12 38.42
C ARG A 410 -20.63 0.50 39.19
N ALA A 411 -20.02 1.27 40.10
CA ALA A 411 -18.95 0.77 40.96
C ALA A 411 -19.43 -0.35 41.89
N GLU A 412 -20.61 -0.20 42.51
CA GLU A 412 -21.22 -1.23 43.34
C GLU A 412 -21.57 -2.51 42.55
N ALA A 413 -22.09 -2.37 41.34
CA ALA A 413 -22.38 -3.51 40.46
C ALA A 413 -21.10 -4.27 40.08
N PHE A 414 -20.05 -3.58 39.72
CA PHE A 414 -18.73 -4.16 39.39
C PHE A 414 -18.09 -4.85 40.60
N GLU A 415 -18.10 -4.20 41.77
CA GLU A 415 -17.62 -4.80 43.03
C GLU A 415 -18.39 -6.06 43.40
N ARG A 416 -19.71 -6.04 43.23
CA ARG A 416 -20.57 -7.20 43.50
C ARG A 416 -20.25 -8.38 42.59
N GLU A 417 -20.12 -8.12 41.30
CA GLU A 417 -19.79 -9.15 40.30
C GLU A 417 -18.42 -9.76 40.56
N THR A 418 -17.42 -8.93 40.84
CA THR A 418 -16.06 -9.37 41.20
C THR A 418 -16.03 -10.24 42.44
N LEU A 419 -16.76 -9.85 43.49
CA LEU A 419 -16.86 -10.61 44.74
C LEU A 419 -17.55 -11.97 44.54
N LEU A 420 -18.63 -12.02 43.76
CA LEU A 420 -19.33 -13.25 43.43
C LEU A 420 -18.49 -14.21 42.61
N ALA A 421 -17.73 -13.71 41.62
CA ALA A 421 -16.82 -14.50 40.82
C ALA A 421 -15.71 -15.13 41.68
N GLU A 422 -15.06 -14.35 42.54
CA GLU A 422 -13.99 -14.85 43.40
C GLU A 422 -14.52 -15.77 44.52
N LEU A 423 -15.72 -15.58 45.04
CA LEU A 423 -16.37 -16.51 45.95
C LEU A 423 -16.62 -17.87 45.29
N LYS A 424 -17.14 -17.89 44.05
CA LYS A 424 -17.32 -19.11 43.26
C LYS A 424 -15.98 -19.81 43.01
N ARG A 425 -14.96 -19.07 42.58
CA ARG A 425 -13.62 -19.59 42.24
C ARG A 425 -12.95 -20.26 43.43
N ASN A 426 -13.18 -19.74 44.65
CA ASN A 426 -12.65 -20.30 45.91
C ASN A 426 -13.63 -21.21 46.65
N HIS A 427 -14.63 -21.80 45.96
CA HIS A 427 -15.62 -22.69 46.51
C HIS A 427 -16.28 -22.10 47.79
N HIS A 428 -16.61 -20.81 47.77
CA HIS A 428 -17.23 -20.05 48.86
C HIS A 428 -16.43 -20.04 50.19
N HIS A 429 -15.08 -20.27 50.09
CA HIS A 429 -14.22 -20.29 51.27
C HIS A 429 -13.71 -18.87 51.60
N MET A 430 -14.39 -18.19 52.57
CA MET A 430 -14.17 -16.79 52.91
C MET A 430 -12.71 -16.39 53.16
N THR A 431 -11.93 -17.23 53.83
CA THR A 431 -10.51 -16.91 54.13
C THR A 431 -9.64 -16.95 52.92
N LYS A 432 -9.87 -17.89 51.95
CA LYS A 432 -9.14 -17.98 50.69
C LYS A 432 -9.51 -16.83 49.77
N THR A 433 -10.82 -16.52 49.68
CA THR A 433 -11.32 -15.38 48.87
C THR A 433 -10.78 -14.05 49.40
N ALA A 434 -10.78 -13.82 50.71
CA ALA A 434 -10.22 -12.60 51.29
C ALA A 434 -8.72 -12.44 50.97
N ARG A 435 -7.94 -13.53 51.00
CA ARG A 435 -6.53 -13.52 50.66
C ARG A 435 -6.32 -13.25 49.16
N ALA A 436 -7.14 -13.84 48.29
CA ALA A 436 -7.08 -13.64 46.84
C ALA A 436 -7.39 -12.18 46.46
N LEU A 437 -8.29 -11.53 47.17
CA LEU A 437 -8.68 -10.14 46.95
C LEU A 437 -7.79 -9.12 47.72
N GLY A 438 -6.77 -9.58 48.42
CA GLY A 438 -5.86 -8.71 49.19
C GLY A 438 -6.54 -7.97 50.36
N MET A 439 -7.61 -8.51 50.95
CA MET A 439 -8.35 -7.85 52.03
C MET A 439 -8.50 -8.73 53.26
N GLU A 440 -8.83 -8.13 54.42
CA GLU A 440 -9.09 -8.86 55.62
C GLU A 440 -10.44 -9.57 55.56
N ARG A 441 -10.55 -10.76 56.22
CA ARG A 441 -11.77 -11.56 56.25
C ARG A 441 -12.97 -10.78 56.81
N SER A 442 -12.76 -9.95 57.83
CA SER A 442 -13.77 -9.08 58.43
C SER A 442 -14.29 -8.03 57.44
N HIS A 443 -13.40 -7.47 56.64
CA HIS A 443 -13.75 -6.50 55.62
C HIS A 443 -14.55 -7.14 54.46
N LEU A 444 -14.19 -8.34 54.05
CA LEU A 444 -14.95 -9.10 53.04
C LEU A 444 -16.38 -9.38 53.50
N TYR A 445 -16.60 -9.76 54.77
CA TYR A 445 -17.96 -9.96 55.30
C TYR A 445 -18.80 -8.67 55.23
N LYS A 446 -18.23 -7.53 55.66
CA LYS A 446 -18.92 -6.22 55.59
C LYS A 446 -19.27 -5.82 54.18
N LYS A 447 -18.34 -6.00 53.23
CA LYS A 447 -18.58 -5.72 51.82
C LYS A 447 -19.66 -6.60 51.20
N CYS A 448 -19.67 -7.90 51.49
CA CYS A 448 -20.75 -8.80 51.05
C CYS A 448 -22.11 -8.34 51.56
N GLN A 449 -22.19 -7.93 52.84
CA GLN A 449 -23.43 -7.45 53.45
C GLN A 449 -23.87 -6.12 52.82
N GLN A 450 -22.96 -5.18 52.56
CA GLN A 450 -23.24 -3.91 51.91
C GLN A 450 -23.79 -4.09 50.48
N LEU A 451 -23.23 -5.04 49.72
CA LEU A 451 -23.60 -5.30 48.34
C LEU A 451 -24.77 -6.32 48.21
N GLY A 452 -25.42 -6.67 49.30
CA GLY A 452 -26.59 -7.55 49.29
C GLY A 452 -26.30 -9.00 48.88
N ILE A 453 -25.08 -9.49 49.15
CA ILE A 453 -24.67 -10.87 48.85
C ILE A 453 -25.01 -11.75 50.07
N ASP A 454 -26.04 -12.62 49.94
CA ASP A 454 -26.42 -13.54 51.01
C ASP A 454 -25.52 -14.78 51.02
N LEU A 455 -24.58 -14.79 51.95
CA LEU A 455 -23.63 -15.88 52.14
C LEU A 455 -24.23 -17.18 52.65
N ARG A 456 -25.51 -17.17 53.11
CA ARG A 456 -26.22 -18.37 53.60
C ARG A 456 -26.76 -19.18 52.42
N VAL A 457 -27.26 -18.51 51.40
CA VAL A 457 -27.76 -19.12 50.17
C VAL A 457 -26.63 -19.77 49.37
N LEU A 458 -25.43 -19.17 49.40
CA LEU A 458 -24.26 -19.66 48.68
C LEU A 458 -23.57 -20.88 49.35
N ARG A 459 -23.99 -21.28 50.56
CA ARG A 459 -23.45 -22.44 51.30
C ARG A 459 -24.35 -23.67 51.27
N ALA A 460 -25.54 -23.60 50.67
CA ALA A 460 -26.38 -24.77 50.51
C ALA A 460 -25.73 -25.75 49.50
N PRO A 461 -25.54 -27.04 49.81
CA PRO A 461 -25.14 -28.03 48.86
C PRO A 461 -26.25 -28.17 47.78
N GLU A 462 -25.88 -28.19 46.53
CA GLU A 462 -26.77 -28.63 45.43
C GLU A 462 -27.18 -30.09 45.79
N SER A 463 -28.40 -30.25 46.20
CA SER A 463 -29.04 -31.57 46.37
C SER A 463 -29.58 -31.98 45.00
N GLU A 464 -28.95 -33.06 44.47
CA GLU A 464 -29.32 -33.97 43.39
C GLU A 464 -29.65 -33.38 42.00
#